data_c4d5617ed040ae3c85faf7efa0e2dac9
#
_entry.id   c4d5617ed040ae3c85faf7efa0e2dac9
#
_cell.length_a   1.000
_cell.length_b   1.000
_cell.length_c   1.000
_cell.angle_alpha   90.00
_cell.angle_beta   90.00
_cell.angle_gamma   90.00
#
_symmetry.space_group_name_H-M   'P 1'
#
loop_
_entity.id
_entity.type
_entity.pdbx_description
1 polymer ?
#
loop_
_entity_poly.entity_id
_entity_poly.type
_entity_poly.pdbx_seq_one_letter_code
_entity_poly.pdbx_strand_id
1 'polypeptide(L)'
;MYNDIVDFIHHLYGTEGVVPLHSPLFIGNEKKYLNECIDTTFVSSVGKFVDRFEEEVATYTGAKKAVVCVSGTNALHMAMLLAGVEREDEILTQALTFIATCNAISYIGAHPVFIDVDKDTLGLSPGAVSAWLEKNAELKNGVCYNRHSGRSIKACIPMHTFGHPVKIDELTTICDTWHLELVEDAAESIGSFYKGKHTGTFGKVGA
;
A
#
# COMPACT_ATOMS: atom_id res chain seq x y z
N MET A 1 22.00 2.80 29.28
CA MET A 1 21.10 1.63 29.07
C MET A 1 21.02 1.24 27.59
N TYR A 2 21.21 2.14 26.65
CA TYR A 2 21.13 1.84 25.21
C TYR A 2 22.43 2.08 24.43
N ASN A 3 23.55 2.36 25.13
CA ASN A 3 24.85 2.68 24.49
C ASN A 3 25.32 1.54 23.59
N ASP A 4 25.20 0.29 24.07
CA ASP A 4 25.62 -0.90 23.31
C ASP A 4 24.86 -1.03 21.97
N ILE A 5 23.58 -0.61 21.94
CA ILE A 5 22.75 -0.59 20.69
C ILE A 5 23.23 0.56 19.79
N VAL A 6 23.48 1.72 20.36
CA VAL A 6 23.98 2.90 19.61
C VAL A 6 25.37 2.59 19.02
N ASP A 7 26.26 2.04 19.82
CA ASP A 7 27.60 1.63 19.40
C ASP A 7 27.56 0.58 18.29
N PHE A 8 26.66 -0.41 18.43
CA PHE A 8 26.42 -1.42 17.38
C PHE A 8 25.94 -0.78 16.06
N ILE A 9 24.98 0.16 16.14
CA ILE A 9 24.48 0.88 14.95
C ILE A 9 25.59 1.71 14.31
N HIS A 10 26.34 2.47 15.10
CA HIS A 10 27.47 3.26 14.63
C HIS A 10 28.53 2.40 13.95
N HIS A 11 28.86 1.25 14.56
CA HIS A 11 29.79 0.29 13.98
C HIS A 11 29.26 -0.28 12.64
N LEU A 12 27.98 -0.65 12.58
CA LEU A 12 27.34 -1.19 11.38
C LEU A 12 27.37 -0.20 10.20
N TYR A 13 27.12 1.08 10.48
CA TYR A 13 27.08 2.13 9.45
C TYR A 13 28.42 2.85 9.25
N GLY A 14 29.46 2.51 10.03
CA GLY A 14 30.79 3.11 9.90
C GLY A 14 30.82 4.61 10.18
N THR A 15 29.99 5.10 11.09
CA THR A 15 29.89 6.52 11.45
C THR A 15 29.64 6.71 12.94
N GLU A 16 30.12 7.83 13.50
CA GLU A 16 29.80 8.25 14.86
C GLU A 16 28.71 9.35 14.89
N GLY A 17 28.24 9.76 13.71
CA GLY A 17 27.22 10.78 13.56
C GLY A 17 25.81 10.26 13.61
N VAL A 18 24.84 11.14 13.36
CA VAL A 18 23.43 10.76 13.28
C VAL A 18 23.22 9.78 12.12
N VAL A 19 22.65 8.63 12.40
CA VAL A 19 22.19 7.66 11.40
C VAL A 19 20.69 7.91 11.18
N PRO A 20 20.29 8.51 10.06
CA PRO A 20 18.87 8.74 9.77
C PRO A 20 18.18 7.41 9.47
N LEU A 21 16.92 7.30 9.86
CA LEU A 21 16.10 6.09 9.59
C LEU A 21 15.94 5.85 8.09
N HIS A 22 15.72 6.92 7.33
CA HIS A 22 15.63 6.90 5.87
C HIS A 22 16.49 8.03 5.31
N SER A 23 17.53 7.68 4.57
CA SER A 23 18.35 8.65 3.83
C SER A 23 18.28 8.30 2.35
N PRO A 24 17.74 9.19 1.50
CA PRO A 24 17.77 8.96 0.06
C PRO A 24 19.21 8.85 -0.44
N LEU A 25 19.47 7.86 -1.27
CA LEU A 25 20.78 7.61 -1.87
C LEU A 25 20.68 7.71 -3.40
N PHE A 26 21.32 8.71 -3.97
CA PHE A 26 21.33 8.99 -5.41
C PHE A 26 22.68 8.61 -6.00
N ILE A 27 22.83 7.32 -6.40
CA ILE A 27 24.08 6.75 -6.93
C ILE A 27 23.95 6.24 -8.36
N GLY A 28 22.76 6.36 -8.95
CA GLY A 28 22.46 5.90 -10.30
C GLY A 28 22.39 7.04 -11.33
N ASN A 29 21.40 6.95 -12.17
CA ASN A 29 21.19 7.87 -13.30
C ASN A 29 20.23 9.04 -12.98
N GLU A 30 19.85 9.24 -11.73
CA GLU A 30 18.82 10.21 -11.34
C GLU A 30 19.11 11.62 -11.88
N LYS A 31 20.32 12.11 -11.64
CA LYS A 31 20.74 13.43 -12.13
C LYS A 31 20.75 13.52 -13.66
N LYS A 32 21.18 12.44 -14.32
CA LYS A 32 21.23 12.38 -15.78
C LYS A 32 19.83 12.47 -16.37
N TYR A 33 18.88 11.70 -15.82
CA TYR A 33 17.49 11.69 -16.31
C TYR A 33 16.77 12.99 -16.02
N LEU A 34 16.99 13.61 -14.84
CA LEU A 34 16.43 14.91 -14.52
C LEU A 34 16.96 16.00 -15.46
N ASN A 35 18.28 16.06 -15.70
CA ASN A 35 18.86 17.00 -16.63
C ASN A 35 18.29 16.82 -18.04
N GLU A 36 18.15 15.58 -18.50
CA GLU A 36 17.56 15.30 -19.80
C GLU A 36 16.11 15.78 -19.90
N CYS A 37 15.29 15.63 -18.84
CA CYS A 37 13.95 16.19 -18.81
C CYS A 37 13.96 17.72 -18.96
N ILE A 38 14.88 18.41 -18.27
CA ILE A 38 15.03 19.87 -18.32
C ILE A 38 15.48 20.30 -19.71
N ASP A 39 16.54 19.70 -20.26
CA ASP A 39 17.13 20.02 -21.55
C ASP A 39 16.13 19.83 -22.70
N THR A 40 15.28 18.81 -22.61
CA THR A 40 14.26 18.49 -23.59
C THR A 40 12.91 19.16 -23.32
N THR A 41 12.78 19.91 -22.21
CA THR A 41 11.56 20.58 -21.76
C THR A 41 10.37 19.66 -21.43
N PHE A 42 10.55 18.35 -21.38
CA PHE A 42 9.51 17.39 -20.97
C PHE A 42 9.44 17.27 -19.45
N VAL A 43 8.86 18.28 -18.82
CA VAL A 43 8.76 18.43 -17.36
C VAL A 43 7.32 18.33 -16.82
N SER A 44 6.41 17.77 -17.62
CA SER A 44 5.00 17.61 -17.23
C SER A 44 4.63 16.12 -17.06
N SER A 45 3.32 15.82 -17.08
CA SER A 45 2.77 14.46 -16.96
C SER A 45 2.91 13.59 -18.23
N VAL A 46 3.56 14.09 -19.28
CA VAL A 46 3.82 13.34 -20.50
C VAL A 46 5.32 13.38 -20.81
N GLY A 47 5.85 12.28 -21.35
CA GLY A 47 7.25 12.20 -21.74
C GLY A 47 7.78 10.77 -21.63
N LYS A 48 8.89 10.51 -22.33
CA LYS A 48 9.46 9.17 -22.43
C LYS A 48 9.79 8.49 -21.10
N PHE A 49 10.09 9.26 -20.06
CA PHE A 49 10.36 8.70 -18.73
C PHE A 49 9.10 8.29 -17.99
N VAL A 50 7.96 8.93 -18.27
CA VAL A 50 6.65 8.49 -17.78
C VAL A 50 6.30 7.13 -18.40
N ASP A 51 6.33 7.07 -19.73
CA ASP A 51 6.00 5.85 -20.49
C ASP A 51 6.92 4.69 -20.08
N ARG A 52 8.22 4.96 -20.01
CA ARG A 52 9.22 3.98 -19.61
C ARG A 52 9.03 3.49 -18.17
N PHE A 53 8.72 4.37 -17.22
CA PHE A 53 8.47 4.01 -15.84
C PHE A 53 7.26 3.07 -15.73
N GLU A 54 6.17 3.41 -16.41
CA GLU A 54 4.94 2.59 -16.43
C GLU A 54 5.22 1.20 -17.02
N GLU A 55 5.94 1.13 -18.13
CA GLU A 55 6.31 -0.13 -18.78
C GLU A 55 7.25 -0.99 -17.92
N GLU A 56 8.29 -0.39 -17.34
CA GLU A 56 9.26 -1.09 -16.50
C GLU A 56 8.63 -1.60 -15.22
N VAL A 57 7.78 -0.80 -14.55
CA VAL A 57 7.06 -1.22 -13.33
C VAL A 57 6.11 -2.37 -13.66
N ALA A 58 5.31 -2.25 -14.73
CA ALA A 58 4.39 -3.32 -15.13
C ALA A 58 5.15 -4.62 -15.44
N THR A 59 6.25 -4.52 -16.18
CA THR A 59 7.09 -5.69 -16.53
C THR A 59 7.73 -6.30 -15.30
N TYR A 60 8.30 -5.49 -14.42
CA TYR A 60 9.01 -5.95 -13.23
C TYR A 60 8.09 -6.64 -12.22
N THR A 61 6.92 -6.08 -12.00
CA THR A 61 5.94 -6.61 -11.04
C THR A 61 5.07 -7.72 -11.62
N GLY A 62 5.01 -7.86 -12.94
CA GLY A 62 4.07 -8.74 -13.64
C GLY A 62 2.63 -8.21 -13.64
N ALA A 63 2.44 -6.94 -13.31
CA ALA A 63 1.14 -6.27 -13.41
C ALA A 63 0.73 -6.10 -14.87
N LYS A 64 -0.58 -6.13 -15.13
CA LYS A 64 -1.11 -5.94 -16.48
C LYS A 64 -0.81 -4.53 -17.03
N LYS A 65 -0.81 -3.54 -16.15
CA LYS A 65 -0.52 -2.13 -16.45
C LYS A 65 -0.08 -1.43 -15.17
N ALA A 66 0.82 -0.47 -15.31
CA ALA A 66 1.12 0.53 -14.29
C ALA A 66 0.75 1.92 -14.80
N VAL A 67 0.40 2.82 -13.90
CA VAL A 67 0.10 4.22 -14.18
C VAL A 67 0.79 5.07 -13.12
N VAL A 68 1.65 5.98 -13.56
CA VAL A 68 2.40 6.85 -12.66
C VAL A 68 1.50 7.92 -12.04
N CYS A 69 1.65 8.12 -10.74
CA CYS A 69 1.05 9.21 -9.98
C CYS A 69 2.13 10.07 -9.34
N VAL A 70 1.79 11.29 -8.91
CA VAL A 70 2.75 12.22 -8.31
C VAL A 70 3.28 11.75 -6.96
N SER A 71 2.53 10.88 -6.26
CA SER A 71 2.92 10.29 -4.98
C SER A 71 2.10 9.03 -4.69
N GLY A 72 2.60 8.18 -3.76
CA GLY A 72 1.87 7.01 -3.29
C GLY A 72 0.51 7.35 -2.67
N THR A 73 0.39 8.47 -1.97
CA THR A 73 -0.90 8.93 -1.42
C THR A 73 -1.94 9.15 -2.52
N ASN A 74 -1.54 9.78 -3.63
CA ASN A 74 -2.43 9.97 -4.76
C ASN A 74 -2.72 8.66 -5.49
N ALA A 75 -1.73 7.76 -5.58
CA ALA A 75 -1.93 6.44 -6.16
C ALA A 75 -2.97 5.64 -5.35
N LEU A 76 -2.85 5.61 -4.01
CA LEU A 76 -3.84 4.98 -3.12
C LEU A 76 -5.24 5.60 -3.27
N HIS A 77 -5.32 6.93 -3.34
CA HIS A 77 -6.59 7.63 -3.56
C HIS A 77 -7.24 7.18 -4.88
N MET A 78 -6.49 7.18 -5.97
CA MET A 78 -6.98 6.74 -7.28
C MET A 78 -7.32 5.25 -7.29
N ALA A 79 -6.51 4.40 -6.64
CA ALA A 79 -6.76 2.97 -6.53
C ALA A 79 -8.12 2.69 -5.85
N MET A 80 -8.43 3.40 -4.77
CA MET A 80 -9.71 3.26 -4.09
C MET A 80 -10.90 3.74 -4.93
N LEU A 81 -10.76 4.86 -5.66
CA LEU A 81 -11.79 5.30 -6.60
C LEU A 81 -12.04 4.26 -7.70
N LEU A 82 -10.99 3.63 -8.23
CA LEU A 82 -11.09 2.54 -9.20
C LEU A 82 -11.69 1.26 -8.59
N ALA A 83 -11.51 1.05 -7.29
CA ALA A 83 -12.19 -0.02 -6.54
C ALA A 83 -13.67 0.30 -6.27
N GLY A 84 -14.14 1.49 -6.64
CA GLY A 84 -15.52 1.92 -6.47
C GLY A 84 -15.86 2.33 -5.04
N VAL A 85 -14.86 2.80 -4.29
CA VAL A 85 -15.08 3.39 -2.97
C VAL A 85 -15.76 4.75 -3.12
N GLU A 86 -16.80 4.96 -2.36
CA GLU A 86 -17.60 6.18 -2.34
C GLU A 86 -17.57 6.87 -0.97
N ARG A 87 -18.12 8.06 -0.93
CA ARG A 87 -18.29 8.80 0.32
C ARG A 87 -19.15 8.00 1.30
N GLU A 88 -18.79 8.02 2.58
CA GLU A 88 -19.44 7.31 3.68
C GLU A 88 -19.23 5.78 3.69
N ASP A 89 -18.53 5.20 2.71
CA ASP A 89 -18.12 3.80 2.80
C ASP A 89 -17.13 3.57 3.96
N GLU A 90 -17.11 2.37 4.47
CA GLU A 90 -16.09 1.89 5.42
C GLU A 90 -15.05 1.04 4.72
N ILE A 91 -13.78 1.24 5.11
CA ILE A 91 -12.63 0.55 4.54
C ILE A 91 -11.85 -0.13 5.65
N LEU A 92 -11.70 -1.45 5.55
CA LEU A 92 -10.89 -2.22 6.50
C LEU A 92 -9.40 -1.96 6.24
N THR A 93 -8.66 -1.59 7.26
CA THR A 93 -7.22 -1.38 7.18
C THR A 93 -6.55 -1.62 8.55
N GLN A 94 -5.24 -1.55 8.61
CA GLN A 94 -4.48 -1.70 9.85
C GLN A 94 -4.07 -0.35 10.44
N ALA A 95 -3.92 -0.29 11.78
CA ALA A 95 -3.44 0.93 12.44
C ALA A 95 -1.91 1.10 12.32
N LEU A 96 -1.17 -0.01 12.18
CA LEU A 96 0.26 0.01 11.89
C LEU A 96 0.46 0.23 10.39
N THR A 97 0.35 1.47 9.97
CA THR A 97 0.51 1.90 8.58
C THR A 97 1.09 3.31 8.53
N PHE A 98 1.61 3.70 7.37
CA PHE A 98 1.92 5.10 7.13
C PHE A 98 0.61 5.91 7.01
N ILE A 99 0.60 7.13 7.52
CA ILE A 99 -0.63 7.96 7.59
C ILE A 99 -1.29 8.18 6.22
N ALA A 100 -0.53 8.05 5.13
CA ALA A 100 -1.03 8.22 3.76
C ALA A 100 -2.19 7.29 3.42
N THR A 101 -2.17 6.03 3.90
CA THR A 101 -3.26 5.07 3.70
C THR A 101 -4.58 5.61 4.26
N CYS A 102 -4.56 6.08 5.50
CA CYS A 102 -5.74 6.64 6.16
C CYS A 102 -6.17 7.99 5.55
N ASN A 103 -5.20 8.82 5.17
CA ASN A 103 -5.49 10.10 4.51
C ASN A 103 -6.17 9.88 3.17
N ALA A 104 -5.70 8.93 2.36
CA ALA A 104 -6.30 8.62 1.08
C ALA A 104 -7.76 8.14 1.22
N ILE A 105 -8.08 7.33 2.25
CA ILE A 105 -9.44 6.95 2.60
C ILE A 105 -10.27 8.21 2.94
N SER A 106 -9.73 9.08 3.78
CA SER A 106 -10.42 10.29 4.24
C SER A 106 -10.66 11.30 3.12
N TYR A 107 -9.79 11.36 2.10
CA TYR A 107 -9.95 12.27 0.95
C TYR A 107 -11.18 11.94 0.11
N ILE A 108 -11.60 10.68 0.08
CA ILE A 108 -12.85 10.27 -0.58
C ILE A 108 -14.07 10.60 0.32
N GLY A 109 -13.85 10.84 1.60
CA GLY A 109 -14.89 10.96 2.62
C GLY A 109 -15.38 9.61 3.12
N ALA A 110 -14.59 8.56 2.92
CA ALA A 110 -14.78 7.24 3.50
C ALA A 110 -14.18 7.14 4.90
N HIS A 111 -14.49 6.07 5.63
CA HIS A 111 -14.12 5.88 7.02
C HIS A 111 -13.19 4.69 7.19
N PRO A 112 -11.97 4.86 7.73
CA PRO A 112 -11.11 3.72 8.03
C PRO A 112 -11.65 2.94 9.23
N VAL A 113 -11.72 1.63 9.08
CA VAL A 113 -12.01 0.69 10.18
C VAL A 113 -10.74 -0.06 10.49
N PHE A 114 -10.19 0.18 11.66
CA PHE A 114 -8.91 -0.38 12.07
C PHE A 114 -9.07 -1.81 12.60
N ILE A 115 -8.33 -2.72 12.00
CA ILE A 115 -8.24 -4.13 12.39
C ILE A 115 -6.79 -4.40 12.83
N ASP A 116 -6.62 -5.36 13.72
CA ASP A 116 -5.32 -5.71 14.28
C ASP A 116 -4.39 -6.37 13.26
N VAL A 117 -3.10 -6.39 13.57
CA VAL A 117 -2.04 -6.96 12.73
C VAL A 117 -1.62 -8.34 13.22
N ASP A 118 -1.06 -9.15 12.34
CA ASP A 118 -0.37 -10.39 12.71
C ASP A 118 1.00 -10.08 13.34
N LYS A 119 1.36 -10.81 14.36
CA LYS A 119 2.67 -10.66 15.05
C LYS A 119 3.86 -11.08 14.20
N ASP A 120 3.66 -11.98 13.27
CA ASP A 120 4.69 -12.55 12.39
C ASP A 120 4.96 -11.71 11.14
N THR A 121 3.94 -11.03 10.61
CA THR A 121 4.06 -10.19 9.41
C THR A 121 4.01 -8.69 9.70
N LEU A 122 3.51 -8.29 10.86
CA LEU A 122 3.18 -6.90 11.23
C LEU A 122 2.17 -6.24 10.27
N GLY A 123 1.64 -6.99 9.33
CA GLY A 123 0.60 -6.56 8.40
C GLY A 123 -0.79 -6.98 8.86
N LEU A 124 -1.83 -6.55 8.14
CA LEU A 124 -3.23 -6.80 8.46
C LEU A 124 -3.49 -8.29 8.70
N SER A 125 -4.04 -8.63 9.86
CA SER A 125 -4.29 -10.03 10.26
C SER A 125 -5.54 -10.59 9.59
N PRO A 126 -5.43 -11.64 8.75
CA PRO A 126 -6.61 -12.29 8.17
C PRO A 126 -7.56 -12.83 9.23
N GLY A 127 -7.02 -13.41 10.30
CA GLY A 127 -7.82 -13.94 11.41
C GLY A 127 -8.60 -12.85 12.13
N ALA A 128 -7.99 -11.67 12.34
CA ALA A 128 -8.66 -10.53 12.94
C ALA A 128 -9.73 -9.93 12.01
N VAL A 129 -9.45 -9.85 10.71
CA VAL A 129 -10.43 -9.40 9.70
C VAL A 129 -11.64 -10.33 9.66
N SER A 130 -11.43 -11.66 9.60
CA SER A 130 -12.52 -12.64 9.60
C SER A 130 -13.38 -12.51 10.86
N ALA A 131 -12.75 -12.52 12.03
CA ALA A 131 -13.46 -12.41 13.31
C ALA A 131 -14.24 -11.09 13.44
N TRP A 132 -13.66 -9.98 12.95
CA TRP A 132 -14.34 -8.69 12.96
C TRP A 132 -15.55 -8.67 12.03
N LEU A 133 -15.40 -9.18 10.80
CA LEU A 133 -16.50 -9.26 9.82
C LEU A 133 -17.63 -10.16 10.30
N GLU A 134 -17.35 -11.34 10.82
CA GLU A 134 -18.35 -12.28 11.36
C GLU A 134 -19.18 -11.62 12.49
N LYS A 135 -18.53 -10.84 13.33
CA LYS A 135 -19.18 -10.17 14.46
C LYS A 135 -19.96 -8.92 14.05
N ASN A 136 -19.41 -8.12 13.15
CA ASN A 136 -19.86 -6.74 12.93
C ASN A 136 -20.50 -6.52 11.56
N ALA A 137 -20.34 -7.43 10.61
CA ALA A 137 -20.81 -7.23 9.25
C ALA A 137 -21.96 -8.19 8.87
N GLU A 138 -22.71 -7.83 7.85
CA GLU A 138 -23.74 -8.66 7.21
C GLU A 138 -23.76 -8.43 5.70
N LEU A 139 -24.06 -9.50 4.95
CA LEU A 139 -24.26 -9.40 3.51
C LEU A 139 -25.76 -9.20 3.21
N LYS A 140 -26.07 -8.12 2.48
CA LYS A 140 -27.43 -7.81 1.99
C LYS A 140 -27.38 -7.52 0.50
N ASN A 141 -28.06 -8.28 -0.30
CA ASN A 141 -28.13 -8.11 -1.76
C ASN A 141 -26.74 -8.04 -2.44
N GLY A 142 -25.77 -8.80 -1.93
CA GLY A 142 -24.40 -8.84 -2.47
C GLY A 142 -23.49 -7.70 -2.01
N VAL A 143 -23.93 -6.85 -1.07
CA VAL A 143 -23.14 -5.78 -0.48
C VAL A 143 -22.89 -6.08 1.00
N CYS A 144 -21.65 -5.86 1.45
CA CYS A 144 -21.26 -5.99 2.84
C CYS A 144 -21.59 -4.70 3.60
N TYR A 145 -22.28 -4.81 4.73
CA TYR A 145 -22.66 -3.67 5.59
C TYR A 145 -22.17 -3.88 7.01
N ASN A 146 -21.69 -2.82 7.63
CA ASN A 146 -21.45 -2.80 9.07
C ASN A 146 -22.81 -2.68 9.79
N ARG A 147 -23.11 -3.65 10.66
CA ARG A 147 -24.38 -3.71 11.41
C ARG A 147 -24.61 -2.55 12.37
N HIS A 148 -23.50 -1.92 12.84
CA HIS A 148 -23.57 -0.85 13.84
C HIS A 148 -23.71 0.53 13.20
N SER A 149 -22.94 0.82 12.14
CA SER A 149 -22.99 2.12 11.44
C SER A 149 -24.04 2.15 10.32
N GLY A 150 -24.43 0.97 9.80
CA GLY A 150 -25.27 0.85 8.61
C GLY A 150 -24.54 1.19 7.30
N ARG A 151 -23.24 1.50 7.35
CA ARG A 151 -22.45 1.85 6.16
C ARG A 151 -22.05 0.61 5.38
N SER A 152 -21.86 0.79 4.08
CA SER A 152 -21.22 -0.23 3.22
C SER A 152 -19.75 -0.39 3.61
N ILE A 153 -19.29 -1.62 3.72
CA ILE A 153 -17.87 -1.96 3.81
C ILE A 153 -17.42 -2.29 2.40
N LYS A 154 -16.69 -1.39 1.76
CA LYS A 154 -16.42 -1.48 0.33
C LYS A 154 -15.13 -2.20 -0.02
N ALA A 155 -14.09 -1.96 0.76
CA ALA A 155 -12.75 -2.48 0.45
C ALA A 155 -11.98 -2.89 1.70
N CYS A 156 -10.95 -3.68 1.48
CA CYS A 156 -9.89 -4.01 2.43
C CYS A 156 -8.56 -3.51 1.86
N ILE A 157 -7.82 -2.73 2.66
CA ILE A 157 -6.53 -2.17 2.26
C ILE A 157 -5.45 -2.63 3.24
N PRO A 158 -4.83 -3.78 3.02
CA PRO A 158 -3.63 -4.17 3.74
C PRO A 158 -2.42 -3.37 3.25
N MET A 159 -1.54 -2.98 4.18
CA MET A 159 -0.20 -2.48 3.88
C MET A 159 0.82 -3.59 4.08
N HIS A 160 1.77 -3.71 3.16
CA HIS A 160 2.94 -4.59 3.31
C HIS A 160 4.00 -3.88 4.15
N THR A 161 3.86 -3.99 5.47
CA THR A 161 4.64 -3.23 6.46
C THR A 161 6.14 -3.48 6.30
N PHE A 162 6.91 -2.43 6.14
CA PHE A 162 8.37 -2.46 5.87
C PHE A 162 8.76 -3.33 4.67
N GLY A 163 7.86 -3.50 3.70
CA GLY A 163 8.06 -4.32 2.52
C GLY A 163 7.84 -5.83 2.74
N HIS A 164 7.46 -6.25 3.95
CA HIS A 164 7.16 -7.65 4.23
C HIS A 164 5.73 -8.00 3.81
N PRO A 165 5.55 -9.05 2.99
CA PRO A 165 4.22 -9.42 2.52
C PRO A 165 3.29 -9.81 3.67
N VAL A 166 2.07 -9.29 3.66
CA VAL A 166 0.96 -9.82 4.46
C VAL A 166 0.55 -11.20 3.92
N LYS A 167 -0.26 -11.96 4.67
CA LYS A 167 -0.88 -13.21 4.19
C LYS A 167 -1.99 -12.90 3.19
N ILE A 168 -1.58 -12.43 2.00
CA ILE A 168 -2.47 -11.78 1.03
C ILE A 168 -3.49 -12.76 0.40
N ASP A 169 -3.13 -14.03 0.25
CA ASP A 169 -4.03 -15.06 -0.25
C ASP A 169 -5.20 -15.35 0.70
N GLU A 170 -4.93 -15.34 2.01
CA GLU A 170 -5.98 -15.47 3.02
C GLU A 170 -6.90 -14.24 3.00
N LEU A 171 -6.33 -13.03 2.91
CA LEU A 171 -7.11 -11.79 2.78
C LEU A 171 -7.93 -11.76 1.50
N THR A 172 -7.38 -12.24 0.37
CA THR A 172 -8.12 -12.38 -0.89
C THR A 172 -9.34 -13.24 -0.71
N THR A 173 -9.19 -14.42 -0.08
CA THR A 173 -10.28 -15.35 0.18
C THR A 173 -11.38 -14.71 1.05
N ILE A 174 -10.99 -13.95 2.08
CA ILE A 174 -11.94 -13.23 2.94
C ILE A 174 -12.67 -12.15 2.15
N CYS A 175 -11.94 -11.36 1.35
CA CYS A 175 -12.53 -10.31 0.52
C CYS A 175 -13.54 -10.89 -0.48
N ASP A 176 -13.20 -11.99 -1.15
CA ASP A 176 -14.11 -12.67 -2.06
C ASP A 176 -15.38 -13.15 -1.35
N THR A 177 -15.23 -13.72 -0.14
CA THR A 177 -16.36 -14.22 0.66
C THR A 177 -17.31 -13.10 1.09
N TRP A 178 -16.76 -11.94 1.42
CA TRP A 178 -17.54 -10.79 1.91
C TRP A 178 -17.83 -9.74 0.84
N HIS A 179 -17.50 -10.01 -0.42
CA HIS A 179 -17.68 -9.12 -1.57
C HIS A 179 -16.99 -7.75 -1.38
N LEU A 180 -15.80 -7.77 -0.79
CA LEU A 180 -14.96 -6.60 -0.61
C LEU A 180 -13.94 -6.49 -1.75
N GLU A 181 -13.64 -5.28 -2.18
CA GLU A 181 -12.54 -5.04 -3.09
C GLU A 181 -11.21 -5.05 -2.31
N LEU A 182 -10.22 -5.79 -2.82
CA LEU A 182 -8.87 -5.81 -2.25
C LEU A 182 -8.01 -4.77 -2.99
N VAL A 183 -7.47 -3.80 -2.23
CA VAL A 183 -6.51 -2.80 -2.72
C VAL A 183 -5.24 -2.96 -1.89
N GLU A 184 -4.08 -3.09 -2.53
CA GLU A 184 -2.83 -3.29 -1.80
C GLU A 184 -2.09 -1.96 -1.65
N ASP A 185 -1.75 -1.60 -0.41
CA ASP A 185 -0.74 -0.57 -0.14
C ASP A 185 0.64 -1.24 -0.17
N ALA A 186 1.29 -1.11 -1.32
CA ALA A 186 2.57 -1.72 -1.65
C ALA A 186 3.72 -0.69 -1.71
N ALA A 187 3.52 0.50 -1.12
CA ALA A 187 4.44 1.63 -1.20
C ALA A 187 5.87 1.29 -0.77
N GLU A 188 6.06 0.33 0.13
CA GLU A 188 7.37 -0.08 0.64
C GLU A 188 7.84 -1.44 0.07
N SER A 189 7.06 -2.09 -0.81
CA SER A 189 7.24 -3.51 -1.12
C SER A 189 7.65 -3.82 -2.56
N ILE A 190 8.16 -2.84 -3.31
CA ILE A 190 8.72 -3.11 -4.64
C ILE A 190 9.90 -4.10 -4.53
N GLY A 191 9.85 -5.19 -5.30
CA GLY A 191 10.81 -6.28 -5.20
C GLY A 191 10.48 -7.34 -4.16
N SER A 192 9.36 -7.21 -3.43
CA SER A 192 8.88 -8.23 -2.50
C SER A 192 7.91 -9.18 -3.17
N PHE A 193 8.05 -10.47 -2.86
CA PHE A 193 7.24 -11.53 -3.46
C PHE A 193 6.55 -12.35 -2.38
N TYR A 194 5.30 -12.69 -2.61
CA TYR A 194 4.55 -13.64 -1.80
C TYR A 194 4.21 -14.86 -2.65
N LYS A 195 4.71 -16.04 -2.26
CA LYS A 195 4.51 -17.31 -2.99
C LYS A 195 4.82 -17.21 -4.50
N GLY A 196 5.89 -16.47 -4.84
CA GLY A 196 6.36 -16.31 -6.22
C GLY A 196 5.66 -15.25 -7.06
N LYS A 197 4.71 -14.50 -6.50
CA LYS A 197 4.03 -13.39 -7.16
C LYS A 197 4.36 -12.07 -6.44
N HIS A 198 4.62 -11.00 -7.21
CA HIS A 198 4.98 -9.70 -6.66
C HIS A 198 3.82 -9.10 -5.84
N THR A 199 4.13 -8.52 -4.67
CA THR A 199 3.17 -7.73 -3.89
C THR A 199 2.62 -6.56 -4.70
N GLY A 200 1.42 -6.09 -4.39
CA GLY A 200 0.74 -5.06 -5.19
C GLY A 200 0.06 -5.58 -6.45
N THR A 201 0.06 -6.91 -6.69
CA THR A 201 -0.56 -7.52 -7.88
C THR A 201 -1.62 -8.57 -7.55
N PHE A 202 -1.95 -8.78 -6.29
CA PHE A 202 -2.97 -9.76 -5.86
C PHE A 202 -4.37 -9.17 -5.87
N GLY A 203 -4.50 -7.92 -5.42
CA GLY A 203 -5.77 -7.21 -5.39
C GLY A 203 -6.22 -6.68 -6.75
N LYS A 204 -7.30 -5.94 -6.72
CA LYS A 204 -7.83 -5.23 -7.91
C LYS A 204 -6.86 -4.17 -8.42
N VAL A 205 -6.22 -3.46 -7.48
CA VAL A 205 -5.20 -2.43 -7.73
C VAL A 205 -4.19 -2.48 -6.59
N GLY A 206 -2.91 -2.26 -6.90
CA GLY A 206 -1.85 -1.99 -5.94
C GLY A 206 -1.28 -0.59 -6.14
N ALA A 207 -0.80 0.04 -5.07
CA ALA A 207 -0.22 1.38 -5.08
C ALA A 207 1.03 1.47 -4.20
#